data_ca0f817ca8901d1d7ae1bb0eb2993fa8
#
_entry.id   ca0f817ca8901d1d7ae1bb0eb2993fa8
#
_cell.length_a   1.000
_cell.length_b   1.000
_cell.length_c   1.000
_cell.angle_alpha   90.00
_cell.angle_beta   90.00
_cell.angle_gamma   90.00
#
_symmetry.space_group_name_H-M   'P 1'
#
loop_
_entity.id
_entity.type
_entity.pdbx_description
1 polymer ?
#
loop_
_entity_poly.entity_id
_entity_poly.type
_entity_poly.pdbx_seq_one_letter_code
_entity_poly.pdbx_strand_id
1 'polypeptide(L)'
;MTREYFMLHMDQDALVNTRLDHIVLGNEGCALQAISPEVVENISFASQLGIKIRYLTPIVPNQYMQRFYQVINTLPQGSKVTFNDWGLLYKCWPLIEKQQIIPVLGRIITRSITDCPWHTKILEAEQRSKEMALSSFIH
;
A
#
# COMPACT_ATOMS: atom_id res chain seq x y z
N MET A 1 -15.46 -16.65 0.85
CA MET A 1 -14.92 -15.88 1.99
C MET A 1 -13.42 -15.73 1.83
N THR A 2 -12.95 -14.51 1.69
CA THR A 2 -11.52 -14.21 1.58
C THR A 2 -10.87 -14.29 2.96
N ARG A 3 -9.78 -15.05 3.04
CA ARG A 3 -8.97 -15.13 4.26
C ARG A 3 -7.79 -14.20 4.12
N GLU A 4 -7.73 -13.17 4.98
CA GLU A 4 -6.65 -12.22 5.04
C GLU A 4 -5.82 -12.48 6.30
N TYR A 5 -4.52 -12.57 6.13
CA TYR A 5 -3.61 -12.83 7.22
C TYR A 5 -2.60 -11.70 7.36
N PHE A 6 -2.57 -11.08 8.53
CA PHE A 6 -1.61 -10.03 8.87
C PHE A 6 -0.45 -10.65 9.64
N MET A 7 0.76 -10.56 9.07
CA MET A 7 1.96 -11.12 9.70
C MET A 7 3.06 -10.08 9.82
N LEU A 8 3.56 -9.91 11.05
CA LEU A 8 4.80 -9.19 11.31
C LEU A 8 6.01 -10.07 10.99
N HIS A 9 5.91 -11.38 11.33
CA HIS A 9 6.89 -12.39 10.99
C HIS A 9 6.20 -13.51 10.26
N MET A 10 6.61 -13.75 9.02
CA MET A 10 6.00 -14.77 8.20
C MET A 10 6.62 -16.14 8.49
N ASP A 11 5.80 -17.05 8.97
CA ASP A 11 6.15 -18.46 9.04
C ASP A 11 5.80 -19.10 7.69
N GLN A 12 6.81 -19.44 6.91
CA GLN A 12 6.63 -20.02 5.58
C GLN A 12 5.90 -21.37 5.65
N ASP A 13 6.15 -22.15 6.69
CA ASP A 13 5.46 -23.44 6.85
C ASP A 13 3.98 -23.25 7.13
N ALA A 14 3.61 -22.24 7.92
CA ALA A 14 2.23 -21.93 8.19
C ALA A 14 1.50 -21.48 6.91
N LEU A 15 2.18 -20.72 6.04
CA LEU A 15 1.62 -20.29 4.76
C LEU A 15 1.33 -21.43 3.81
N VAL A 16 2.23 -22.41 3.74
CA VAL A 16 2.06 -23.58 2.88
C VAL A 16 0.89 -24.42 3.36
N ASN A 17 0.71 -24.53 4.69
CA ASN A 17 -0.32 -25.40 5.29
C ASN A 17 -1.67 -24.72 5.46
N THR A 18 -1.74 -23.39 5.30
CA THR A 18 -2.98 -22.65 5.46
C THR A 18 -3.45 -22.13 4.10
N ARG A 19 -4.72 -22.30 3.78
CA ARG A 19 -5.31 -21.72 2.57
C ARG A 19 -5.56 -20.24 2.81
N LEU A 20 -4.59 -19.41 2.43
CA LEU A 20 -4.71 -17.97 2.48
C LEU A 20 -4.99 -17.41 1.09
N ASP A 21 -6.00 -16.56 0.98
CA ASP A 21 -6.30 -15.85 -0.25
C ASP A 21 -5.47 -14.55 -0.35
N HIS A 22 -5.25 -13.91 0.78
CA HIS A 22 -4.51 -12.65 0.87
C HIS A 22 -3.56 -12.67 2.05
N ILE A 23 -2.41 -12.02 1.88
CA ILE A 23 -1.46 -11.77 2.96
C ILE A 23 -1.19 -10.27 3.04
N VAL A 24 -1.10 -9.76 4.27
CA VAL A 24 -0.80 -8.36 4.53
C VAL A 24 0.65 -8.25 4.99
N LEU A 25 1.46 -7.56 4.23
CA LEU A 25 2.88 -7.34 4.48
C LEU A 25 3.19 -5.84 4.55
N GLY A 26 4.36 -5.50 5.07
CA GLY A 26 4.78 -4.12 5.21
C GLY A 26 4.52 -3.55 6.59
N ASN A 27 4.57 -2.24 6.74
CA ASN A 27 4.43 -1.58 8.03
C ASN A 27 3.99 -0.13 7.81
N GLU A 28 2.91 0.28 8.45
CA GLU A 28 2.43 1.67 8.37
C GLU A 28 3.16 2.62 9.32
N GLY A 29 3.88 2.09 10.30
CA GLY A 29 4.53 2.89 11.33
C GLY A 29 6.05 3.00 11.20
N CYS A 30 6.71 2.13 10.41
CA CYS A 30 8.16 2.13 10.32
C CYS A 30 8.63 1.86 8.89
N ALA A 31 9.31 2.85 8.30
CA ALA A 31 9.80 2.77 6.93
C ALA A 31 10.85 1.64 6.77
N LEU A 32 11.77 1.53 7.71
CA LEU A 32 12.83 0.52 7.62
C LEU A 32 12.29 -0.91 7.69
N GLN A 33 11.27 -1.14 8.51
CA GLN A 33 10.65 -2.47 8.60
C GLN A 33 9.86 -2.80 7.33
N ALA A 34 9.20 -1.81 6.74
CA ALA A 34 8.41 -2.03 5.54
C ALA A 34 9.24 -2.44 4.32
N ILE A 35 10.54 -2.10 4.31
CA ILE A 35 11.48 -2.45 3.23
C ILE A 35 12.60 -3.37 3.71
N SER A 36 12.42 -4.03 4.84
CA SER A 36 13.42 -4.95 5.37
C SER A 36 13.63 -6.16 4.42
N PRO A 37 14.82 -6.79 4.46
CA PRO A 37 15.05 -8.00 3.67
C PRO A 37 14.03 -9.11 3.94
N GLU A 38 13.55 -9.23 5.17
CA GLU A 38 12.53 -10.19 5.55
C GLU A 38 11.22 -9.95 4.79
N VAL A 39 10.77 -8.69 4.72
CA VAL A 39 9.57 -8.33 3.97
C VAL A 39 9.73 -8.62 2.48
N VAL A 40 10.88 -8.31 1.90
CA VAL A 40 11.17 -8.58 0.49
C VAL A 40 11.15 -10.07 0.18
N GLU A 41 11.74 -10.89 1.06
CA GLU A 41 11.68 -12.34 0.93
C GLU A 41 10.25 -12.87 1.03
N ASN A 42 9.47 -12.34 1.95
CA ASN A 42 8.08 -12.73 2.15
C ASN A 42 7.21 -12.38 0.94
N ILE A 43 7.46 -11.23 0.31
CA ILE A 43 6.79 -10.85 -0.93
C ILE A 43 7.11 -11.87 -2.03
N SER A 44 8.37 -12.19 -2.20
CA SER A 44 8.81 -13.17 -3.20
C SER A 44 8.19 -14.54 -2.97
N PHE A 45 8.18 -14.99 -1.73
CA PHE A 45 7.61 -16.30 -1.36
C PHE A 45 6.10 -16.34 -1.60
N ALA A 46 5.37 -15.31 -1.17
CA ALA A 46 3.93 -15.24 -1.38
C ALA A 46 3.58 -15.16 -2.87
N SER A 47 4.39 -14.46 -3.66
CA SER A 47 4.23 -14.40 -5.12
C SER A 47 4.36 -15.78 -5.77
N GLN A 48 5.33 -16.57 -5.32
CA GLN A 48 5.54 -17.92 -5.82
C GLN A 48 4.37 -18.85 -5.49
N LEU A 49 3.72 -18.64 -4.34
CA LEU A 49 2.56 -19.43 -3.93
C LEU A 49 1.25 -18.94 -4.59
N GLY A 50 1.27 -17.87 -5.33
CA GLY A 50 0.08 -17.29 -5.94
C GLY A 50 -0.85 -16.59 -4.96
N ILE A 51 -0.38 -16.27 -3.77
CA ILE A 51 -1.16 -15.55 -2.75
C ILE A 51 -1.19 -14.07 -3.11
N LYS A 52 -2.36 -13.44 -3.03
CA LYS A 52 -2.49 -12.01 -3.26
C LYS A 52 -1.90 -11.22 -2.11
N ILE A 53 -1.17 -10.15 -2.44
CA ILE A 53 -0.47 -9.35 -1.47
C ILE A 53 -1.16 -8.00 -1.28
N ARG A 54 -1.29 -7.61 -0.02
CA ARG A 54 -1.63 -6.26 0.39
C ARG A 54 -0.42 -5.68 1.11
N TYR A 55 0.19 -4.66 0.50
CA TYR A 55 1.42 -4.06 1.01
C TYR A 55 1.09 -2.73 1.69
N LEU A 56 1.47 -2.62 2.97
CA LEU A 56 1.25 -1.43 3.78
C LEU A 56 2.49 -0.55 3.76
N THR A 57 2.32 0.73 3.45
CA THR A 57 3.42 1.70 3.45
C THR A 57 3.18 2.81 4.47
N PRO A 58 4.25 3.32 5.10
CA PRO A 58 4.18 4.42 6.06
C PRO A 58 4.35 5.77 5.37
N ILE A 59 4.54 6.83 6.16
CA ILE A 59 5.14 8.06 5.67
C ILE A 59 6.60 7.74 5.33
N VAL A 60 7.03 8.11 4.12
CA VAL A 60 8.33 7.69 3.56
C VAL A 60 9.29 8.86 3.50
N PRO A 61 10.42 8.80 4.24
CA PRO A 61 11.50 9.78 4.08
C PRO A 61 12.05 9.74 2.64
N ASN A 62 12.45 10.90 2.13
CA ASN A 62 12.92 11.04 0.75
C ASN A 62 14.06 10.07 0.41
N GLN A 63 14.94 9.80 1.39
CA GLN A 63 16.09 8.89 1.19
C GLN A 63 15.67 7.44 0.92
N TYR A 64 14.47 7.03 1.32
CA TYR A 64 13.96 5.67 1.10
C TYR A 64 12.96 5.56 -0.04
N MET A 65 12.61 6.68 -0.65
CA MET A 65 11.55 6.73 -1.67
C MET A 65 11.82 5.76 -2.83
N GLN A 66 13.04 5.74 -3.34
CA GLN A 66 13.42 4.85 -4.44
C GLN A 66 13.35 3.38 -4.03
N ARG A 67 13.75 3.05 -2.81
CA ARG A 67 13.69 1.67 -2.31
C ARG A 67 12.24 1.18 -2.21
N PHE A 68 11.34 2.02 -1.73
CA PHE A 68 9.90 1.69 -1.71
C PHE A 68 9.37 1.46 -3.12
N TYR A 69 9.73 2.32 -4.05
CA TYR A 69 9.33 2.14 -5.45
C TYR A 69 9.80 0.79 -6.00
N GLN A 70 11.03 0.43 -5.73
CA GLN A 70 11.59 -0.84 -6.19
C GLN A 70 10.83 -2.04 -5.60
N VAL A 71 10.53 -2.00 -4.30
CA VAL A 71 9.76 -3.07 -3.64
C VAL A 71 8.36 -3.17 -4.24
N ILE A 72 7.68 -2.04 -4.41
CA ILE A 72 6.33 -2.01 -4.97
C ILE A 72 6.32 -2.53 -6.42
N ASN A 73 7.37 -2.20 -7.19
CA ASN A 73 7.48 -2.67 -8.57
C ASN A 73 7.66 -4.20 -8.67
N THR A 74 8.12 -4.85 -7.61
CA THR A 74 8.25 -6.32 -7.59
C THR A 74 6.96 -7.05 -7.20
N LEU A 75 5.94 -6.33 -6.76
CA LEU A 75 4.68 -6.95 -6.35
C LEU A 75 3.98 -7.59 -7.55
N PRO A 76 3.27 -8.73 -7.34
CA PRO A 76 2.48 -9.33 -8.41
C PRO A 76 1.40 -8.39 -8.90
N GLN A 77 1.02 -8.55 -10.16
CA GLN A 77 -0.04 -7.75 -10.75
C GLN A 77 -1.34 -7.90 -9.95
N GLY A 78 -2.01 -6.78 -9.68
CA GLY A 78 -3.24 -6.77 -8.92
C GLY A 78 -3.05 -6.69 -7.41
N SER A 79 -1.80 -6.56 -6.92
CA SER A 79 -1.53 -6.34 -5.51
C SER A 79 -2.10 -5.00 -5.05
N LYS A 80 -2.63 -4.99 -3.82
CA LYS A 80 -3.12 -3.75 -3.20
C LYS A 80 -1.98 -3.10 -2.43
N VAL A 81 -1.81 -1.80 -2.61
CA VAL A 81 -0.80 -1.02 -1.88
C VAL A 81 -1.51 0.09 -1.11
N THR A 82 -1.35 0.07 0.20
CA THR A 82 -1.91 1.10 1.07
C THR A 82 -0.91 2.24 1.19
N PHE A 83 -1.29 3.42 0.70
CA PHE A 83 -0.45 4.60 0.70
C PHE A 83 -0.80 5.52 1.87
N ASN A 84 0.22 5.92 2.61
CA ASN A 84 0.15 6.91 3.68
C ASN A 84 1.04 8.13 3.39
N ASP A 85 1.62 8.18 2.21
CA ASP A 85 2.52 9.25 1.78
C ASP A 85 2.16 9.66 0.35
N TRP A 86 1.85 10.96 0.17
CA TRP A 86 1.47 11.49 -1.13
C TRP A 86 2.63 11.42 -2.14
N GLY A 87 3.87 11.62 -1.68
CA GLY A 87 5.05 11.54 -2.53
C GLY A 87 5.26 10.15 -3.10
N LEU A 88 5.09 9.12 -2.27
CA LEU A 88 5.19 7.74 -2.72
C LEU A 88 4.07 7.39 -3.70
N LEU A 89 2.85 7.81 -3.41
CA LEU A 89 1.72 7.61 -4.31
C LEU A 89 1.99 8.23 -5.68
N TYR A 90 2.49 9.46 -5.70
CA TYR A 90 2.85 10.14 -6.93
C TYR A 90 3.94 9.40 -7.71
N LYS A 91 4.97 8.93 -7.00
CA LYS A 91 6.06 8.17 -7.60
C LYS A 91 5.59 6.85 -8.21
N CYS A 92 4.62 6.20 -7.58
CA CYS A 92 4.07 4.92 -8.04
C CYS A 92 2.93 5.09 -9.04
N TRP A 93 2.56 6.31 -9.40
CA TRP A 93 1.44 6.57 -10.31
C TRP A 93 1.52 5.79 -11.64
N PRO A 94 2.69 5.68 -12.29
CA PRO A 94 2.78 4.89 -13.52
C PRO A 94 2.38 3.41 -13.33
N LEU A 95 2.67 2.84 -12.17
CA LEU A 95 2.28 1.45 -11.85
C LEU A 95 0.76 1.34 -11.65
N ILE A 96 0.14 2.39 -11.12
CA ILE A 96 -1.31 2.45 -10.94
C ILE A 96 -2.00 2.57 -12.31
N GLU A 97 -1.50 3.42 -13.18
CA GLU A 97 -2.04 3.59 -14.53
C GLU A 97 -1.99 2.31 -15.35
N LYS A 98 -0.91 1.54 -15.18
CA LYS A 98 -0.76 0.24 -15.86
C LYS A 98 -1.60 -0.86 -15.22
N GLN A 99 -2.33 -0.56 -14.16
CA GLN A 99 -3.12 -1.53 -13.39
C GLN A 99 -2.26 -2.64 -12.77
N GLN A 100 -0.97 -2.39 -12.58
CA GLN A 100 -0.08 -3.34 -11.91
C GLN A 100 -0.37 -3.42 -10.42
N ILE A 101 -0.71 -2.29 -9.80
CA ILE A 101 -1.10 -2.22 -8.39
C ILE A 101 -2.45 -1.51 -8.26
N ILE A 102 -3.15 -1.82 -7.17
CA ILE A 102 -4.41 -1.18 -6.81
C ILE A 102 -4.15 -0.28 -5.59
N PRO A 103 -4.34 1.05 -5.72
CA PRO A 103 -4.06 1.95 -4.61
C PRO A 103 -5.19 1.91 -3.57
N VAL A 104 -4.79 1.96 -2.30
CA VAL A 104 -5.69 2.13 -1.17
C VAL A 104 -5.17 3.30 -0.34
N LEU A 105 -6.01 4.26 -0.01
CA LEU A 105 -5.60 5.39 0.83
C LEU A 105 -5.57 4.95 2.29
N GLY A 106 -4.42 5.12 2.91
CA GLY A 106 -4.21 4.75 4.30
C GLY A 106 -4.80 5.75 5.29
N ARG A 107 -4.83 5.35 6.56
CA ARG A 107 -5.40 6.15 7.63
C ARG A 107 -4.68 7.47 7.87
N ILE A 108 -3.38 7.53 7.66
CA ILE A 108 -2.60 8.76 7.87
C ILE A 108 -3.04 9.83 6.87
N ILE A 109 -3.19 9.47 5.60
CA ILE A 109 -3.65 10.40 4.57
C ILE A 109 -5.10 10.83 4.80
N THR A 110 -6.00 9.88 5.03
CA THR A 110 -7.42 10.19 5.24
C THR A 110 -7.64 10.94 6.53
N ARG A 111 -6.91 10.62 7.58
CA ARG A 111 -7.00 11.29 8.86
C ARG A 111 -6.51 12.74 8.82
N SER A 112 -5.44 13.00 8.07
CA SER A 112 -4.93 14.36 7.93
C SER A 112 -5.94 15.30 7.27
N ILE A 113 -6.84 14.79 6.45
CA ILE A 113 -7.92 15.57 5.86
C ILE A 113 -9.02 15.83 6.89
N THR A 114 -9.41 14.81 7.65
CA THR A 114 -10.52 14.91 8.62
C THR A 114 -10.15 15.67 9.87
N ASP A 115 -8.90 15.60 10.31
CA ASP A 115 -8.42 16.28 11.52
C ASP A 115 -7.94 17.72 11.25
N CYS A 116 -7.97 18.18 10.01
CA CYS A 116 -7.59 19.53 9.63
C CYS A 116 -8.66 20.53 10.11
N PRO A 117 -8.30 21.61 10.84
CA PRO A 117 -9.27 22.61 11.31
C PRO A 117 -10.08 23.26 10.19
N TRP A 118 -9.56 23.29 8.99
CA TRP A 118 -10.21 23.87 7.81
C TRP A 118 -10.81 22.84 6.89
N HIS A 119 -10.92 21.57 7.31
CA HIS A 119 -11.40 20.51 6.43
C HIS A 119 -12.77 20.83 5.82
N THR A 120 -13.68 21.45 6.58
CA THR A 120 -15.00 21.83 6.09
C THR A 120 -14.90 22.83 4.95
N LYS A 121 -14.04 23.87 5.12
CA LYS A 121 -13.83 24.87 4.08
C LYS A 121 -13.17 24.30 2.85
N ILE A 122 -12.22 23.39 3.03
CA ILE A 122 -11.55 22.69 1.91
C ILE A 122 -12.56 21.82 1.18
N LEU A 123 -13.41 21.09 1.92
CA LEU A 123 -14.43 20.24 1.32
C LEU A 123 -15.46 21.04 0.53
N GLU A 124 -15.90 22.18 1.06
CA GLU A 124 -16.86 23.05 0.39
C GLU A 124 -16.26 23.70 -0.85
N ALA A 125 -15.03 24.22 -0.74
CA ALA A 125 -14.38 24.92 -1.83
C ALA A 125 -13.88 23.99 -2.95
N GLU A 126 -13.46 22.78 -2.60
CA GLU A 126 -12.78 21.86 -3.50
C GLU A 126 -13.51 20.54 -3.70
N GLN A 127 -14.78 20.47 -3.35
CA GLN A 127 -15.53 19.22 -3.48
C GLN A 127 -15.46 18.65 -4.89
N ARG A 128 -15.55 19.51 -5.91
CA ARG A 128 -15.42 19.08 -7.30
C ARG A 128 -14.03 18.54 -7.61
N SER A 129 -12.99 19.24 -7.15
CA SER A 129 -11.61 18.82 -7.34
C SER A 129 -11.33 17.50 -6.64
N LYS A 130 -11.92 17.34 -5.45
CA LYS A 130 -11.78 16.12 -4.67
C LYS A 130 -12.48 14.94 -5.34
N GLU A 131 -13.66 15.13 -5.88
CA GLU A 131 -14.37 14.10 -6.64
C GLU A 131 -13.60 13.70 -7.89
N MET A 132 -13.03 14.68 -8.60
CA MET A 132 -12.17 14.42 -9.75
C MET A 132 -10.91 13.64 -9.37
N ALA A 133 -10.26 14.01 -8.26
CA ALA A 133 -9.07 13.31 -7.77
C ALA A 133 -9.40 11.86 -7.38
N LEU A 134 -10.51 11.64 -6.68
CA LEU A 134 -10.96 10.30 -6.31
C LEU A 134 -11.30 9.46 -7.53
N SER A 135 -11.95 10.04 -8.53
CA SER A 135 -12.25 9.33 -9.77
C SER A 135 -10.97 8.95 -10.53
N SER A 136 -9.94 9.78 -10.48
CA SER A 136 -8.64 9.46 -11.05
C SER A 136 -7.95 8.31 -10.34
N PHE A 137 -8.14 8.16 -9.04
CA PHE A 137 -7.57 7.05 -8.26
C PHE A 137 -8.30 5.73 -8.49
N ILE A 138 -9.58 5.77 -8.81
CA ILE A 138 -10.41 4.56 -8.97
C ILE A 138 -10.29 3.99 -10.38
N HIS A 139 -9.94 4.83 -11.33
CA HIS A 139 -9.69 4.44 -12.70
C HIS A 139 -8.25 3.99 -12.87
#